data_98ab7fcd1e462bb80eabc3cab9c0ed38
#
_entry.id   98ab7fcd1e462bb80eabc3cab9c0ed38
#
_cell.length_a   1.000
_cell.length_b   1.000
_cell.length_c   1.000
_cell.angle_alpha   90.00
_cell.angle_beta   90.00
_cell.angle_gamma   90.00
#
_symmetry.space_group_name_H-M   'P 1'
#
loop_
_entity.id
_entity.type
_entity.pdbx_description
1 polymer ?
#
loop_
_entity_poly.entity_id
_entity_poly.type
_entity_poly.pdbx_seq_one_letter_code
_entity_poly.pdbx_strand_id
1 'polypeptide(L)'
;MRKKRWAVLALAAVLALAGCSFGGSGGGGTTVRKIDRPAVESAEEQFTHPVAGEPVAVFDTTAGVFRAVLFPEQAPQAYDNFVGLVQAGYYNGLNVTRVEQDFVVEAGQGADGKGTTIWNGSRYPAETTDSLHHYSGALCMGTDASGECASVFYVVQTLPGDQSVTQELVDKMNTSGYRAEVVAAYQT
;
A
#
# COMPACT_ATOMS: atom_id res chain seq x y z
N MET A 1 -40.87 -2.45 0.56
CA MET A 1 -39.55 -2.09 -0.03
C MET A 1 -38.72 -1.40 1.05
N ARG A 2 -37.83 -2.14 1.72
CA ARG A 2 -36.96 -1.58 2.77
C ARG A 2 -35.67 -1.11 2.10
N LYS A 3 -35.46 0.20 2.04
CA LYS A 3 -34.21 0.81 1.62
C LYS A 3 -33.13 0.46 2.66
N LYS A 4 -32.17 -0.42 2.31
CA LYS A 4 -30.96 -0.63 3.11
C LYS A 4 -30.14 0.65 3.06
N ARG A 5 -30.08 1.36 4.20
CA ARG A 5 -29.15 2.47 4.39
C ARG A 5 -27.78 1.85 4.65
N TRP A 6 -26.90 1.93 3.68
CA TRP A 6 -25.50 1.60 3.86
C TRP A 6 -24.87 2.69 4.72
N ALA A 7 -24.39 2.31 5.87
CA ALA A 7 -23.61 3.20 6.72
C ALA A 7 -22.23 3.33 6.11
N VAL A 8 -21.87 4.53 5.70
CA VAL A 8 -20.49 4.86 5.32
C VAL A 8 -19.67 4.82 6.61
N LEU A 9 -18.94 3.73 6.83
CA LEU A 9 -17.95 3.62 7.89
C LEU A 9 -16.69 4.34 7.41
N ALA A 10 -16.52 5.59 7.86
CA ALA A 10 -15.23 6.24 7.82
C ALA A 10 -14.33 5.52 8.84
N LEU A 11 -13.50 4.59 8.36
CA LEU A 11 -12.58 3.84 9.19
C LEU A 11 -11.33 4.70 9.40
N ALA A 12 -11.25 5.40 10.52
CA ALA A 12 -10.04 6.10 10.94
C ALA A 12 -9.17 5.14 11.75
N ALA A 13 -8.16 4.54 11.13
CA ALA A 13 -7.12 3.84 11.85
C ALA A 13 -6.06 4.88 12.27
N VAL A 14 -5.97 5.18 13.56
CA VAL A 14 -4.94 6.05 14.11
C VAL A 14 -3.73 5.18 14.45
N LEU A 15 -2.72 5.19 13.59
CA LEU A 15 -1.41 4.59 13.85
C LEU A 15 -0.56 5.60 14.64
N ALA A 16 -0.64 5.57 15.97
CA ALA A 16 0.25 6.33 16.82
C ALA A 16 1.59 5.59 16.95
N LEU A 17 2.57 5.96 16.15
CA LEU A 17 3.94 5.45 16.25
C LEU A 17 4.66 6.16 17.40
N ALA A 18 4.79 5.50 18.55
CA ALA A 18 5.59 5.99 19.66
C ALA A 18 7.08 5.88 19.29
N GLY A 19 7.66 6.96 18.82
CA GLY A 19 9.10 7.07 18.59
C GLY A 19 9.86 7.10 19.91
N CYS A 20 10.78 6.18 20.15
CA CYS A 20 11.79 6.28 21.20
C CYS A 20 12.70 7.46 20.89
N SER A 21 12.60 8.52 21.72
CA SER A 21 13.52 9.64 21.70
C SER A 21 14.89 9.18 22.23
N PHE A 22 15.84 8.92 21.34
CA PHE A 22 17.24 8.83 21.71
C PHE A 22 17.83 10.23 21.58
N GLY A 23 18.12 10.83 22.74
CA GLY A 23 18.79 12.14 22.81
C GLY A 23 20.20 12.05 22.23
N GLY A 24 20.40 12.61 21.06
CA GLY A 24 21.69 12.82 20.42
C GLY A 24 21.66 14.20 19.76
N SER A 25 22.40 15.15 20.35
CA SER A 25 22.61 16.50 19.82
C SER A 25 23.39 16.41 18.51
N GLY A 26 22.73 16.63 17.38
CA GLY A 26 23.35 16.74 16.08
C GLY A 26 22.27 17.20 15.08
N GLY A 27 22.27 18.51 14.77
CA GLY A 27 21.36 19.14 13.85
C GLY A 27 21.58 18.68 12.40
N GLY A 28 21.02 17.56 12.03
CA GLY A 28 20.80 17.13 10.67
C GLY A 28 19.33 17.25 10.36
N GLY A 29 18.89 18.38 9.82
CA GLY A 29 17.53 18.49 9.29
C GLY A 29 17.34 17.46 8.22
N THR A 30 16.47 16.46 8.47
CA THR A 30 16.04 15.52 7.45
C THR A 30 15.28 16.32 6.41
N THR A 31 15.94 16.63 5.29
CA THR A 31 15.29 17.29 4.15
C THR A 31 14.34 16.26 3.56
N VAL A 32 13.05 16.41 3.82
CA VAL A 32 12.04 15.62 3.13
C VAL A 32 12.14 15.96 1.64
N ARG A 33 12.60 15.00 0.85
CA ARG A 33 12.67 15.14 -0.60
C ARG A 33 11.25 15.11 -1.15
N LYS A 34 10.76 16.25 -1.61
CA LYS A 34 9.52 16.31 -2.35
C LYS A 34 9.80 15.86 -3.79
N ILE A 35 9.17 14.80 -4.22
CA ILE A 35 9.18 14.36 -5.62
C ILE A 35 7.90 14.89 -6.25
N ASP A 36 8.04 15.82 -7.20
CA ASP A 36 6.92 16.25 -8.01
C ASP A 36 6.69 15.20 -9.12
N ARG A 37 5.52 14.59 -9.08
CA ARG A 37 5.08 13.63 -10.09
C ARG A 37 4.05 14.29 -10.98
N PRO A 38 4.13 14.12 -12.30
CA PRO A 38 3.05 14.55 -13.18
C PRO A 38 1.78 13.76 -12.85
N ALA A 39 0.63 14.37 -13.14
CA ALA A 39 -0.63 13.63 -13.08
C ALA A 39 -0.63 12.58 -14.19
N VAL A 40 -0.93 11.35 -13.85
CA VAL A 40 -1.07 10.25 -14.82
C VAL A 40 -2.51 10.28 -15.33
N GLU A 41 -2.68 10.56 -16.62
CA GLU A 41 -3.95 10.38 -17.31
C GLU A 41 -4.00 8.94 -17.86
N SER A 42 -4.65 8.05 -17.13
CA SER A 42 -4.79 6.66 -17.51
C SER A 42 -6.20 6.16 -17.19
N ALA A 43 -6.71 5.26 -18.01
CA ALA A 43 -7.97 4.54 -17.75
C ALA A 43 -7.77 3.33 -16.81
N GLU A 44 -6.53 3.06 -16.37
CA GLU A 44 -6.24 2.04 -15.39
C GLU A 44 -6.98 2.31 -14.08
N GLU A 45 -7.53 1.27 -13.47
CA GLU A 45 -8.41 1.35 -12.31
C GLU A 45 -7.81 2.20 -11.18
N GLN A 46 -6.54 1.99 -10.87
CA GLN A 46 -5.85 2.70 -9.79
C GLN A 46 -5.74 4.23 -9.99
N PHE A 47 -5.87 4.74 -11.22
CA PHE A 47 -5.83 6.18 -11.52
C PHE A 47 -7.21 6.82 -11.65
N THR A 48 -8.28 6.03 -11.70
CA THR A 48 -9.66 6.53 -11.79
C THR A 48 -10.34 6.70 -10.43
N HIS A 49 -9.69 6.29 -9.37
CA HIS A 49 -10.16 6.36 -7.98
C HIS A 49 -9.46 7.47 -7.17
N PRO A 50 -10.05 7.96 -6.04
CA PRO A 50 -11.28 7.45 -5.41
C PRO A 50 -12.56 8.00 -6.02
N VAL A 51 -13.63 7.19 -6.00
CA VAL A 51 -14.99 7.66 -6.25
C VAL A 51 -15.83 7.61 -4.97
N ALA A 52 -16.93 8.35 -4.92
CA ALA A 52 -17.74 8.48 -3.72
C ALA A 52 -18.32 7.13 -3.27
N GLY A 53 -18.06 6.76 -2.01
CA GLY A 53 -18.57 5.53 -1.40
C GLY A 53 -17.57 4.37 -1.35
N GLU A 54 -16.39 4.54 -1.91
CA GLU A 54 -15.32 3.54 -1.82
C GLU A 54 -14.67 3.46 -0.44
N PRO A 55 -14.16 2.28 -0.06
CA PRO A 55 -13.42 2.13 1.18
C PRO A 55 -12.03 2.79 1.07
N VAL A 56 -11.74 3.66 2.03
CA VAL A 56 -10.44 4.35 2.14
C VAL A 56 -9.82 4.07 3.49
N ALA A 57 -8.62 3.53 3.50
CA ALA A 57 -7.80 3.43 4.70
C ALA A 57 -7.07 4.75 4.96
N VAL A 58 -7.06 5.20 6.20
CA VAL A 58 -6.32 6.39 6.65
C VAL A 58 -5.19 5.94 7.56
N PHE A 59 -3.97 6.26 7.20
CA PHE A 59 -2.76 5.98 7.95
C PHE A 59 -2.28 7.28 8.62
N ASP A 60 -2.36 7.33 9.94
CA ASP A 60 -1.82 8.41 10.74
C ASP A 60 -0.49 7.95 11.34
N THR A 61 0.60 8.60 10.94
CA THR A 61 1.96 8.22 11.31
C THR A 61 2.73 9.38 11.91
N THR A 62 3.83 9.10 12.56
CA THR A 62 4.73 10.14 13.07
C THR A 62 5.35 11.02 11.97
N ALA A 63 5.34 10.56 10.72
CA ALA A 63 5.83 11.30 9.55
C ALA A 63 4.72 12.04 8.80
N GLY A 64 3.46 11.86 9.18
CA GLY A 64 2.30 12.48 8.54
C GLY A 64 1.19 11.49 8.21
N VAL A 65 0.13 12.01 7.61
CA VAL A 65 -1.07 11.25 7.25
C VAL A 65 -1.08 10.97 5.75
N PHE A 66 -1.36 9.74 5.38
CA PHE A 66 -1.68 9.37 4.00
C PHE A 66 -2.94 8.52 3.93
N ARG A 67 -3.46 8.33 2.73
CA ARG A 67 -4.68 7.58 2.47
C ARG A 67 -4.47 6.62 1.31
N ALA A 68 -5.13 5.46 1.40
CA ALA A 68 -5.15 4.48 0.33
C ALA A 68 -6.59 4.05 0.05
N VAL A 69 -6.96 3.99 -1.23
CA VAL A 69 -8.19 3.34 -1.69
C VAL A 69 -7.98 1.83 -1.61
N LEU A 70 -9.02 1.11 -1.19
CA LEU A 70 -8.99 -0.34 -1.12
C LEU A 70 -9.91 -0.93 -2.19
N PHE A 71 -9.49 -2.05 -2.76
CA PHE A 71 -10.15 -2.73 -3.89
C PHE A 71 -10.74 -4.08 -3.48
N PRO A 72 -11.91 -4.10 -2.78
CA PRO A 72 -12.49 -5.34 -2.23
C PRO A 72 -12.94 -6.34 -3.29
N GLU A 73 -13.25 -5.90 -4.51
CA GLU A 73 -13.67 -6.79 -5.58
C GLU A 73 -12.47 -7.53 -6.21
N GLN A 74 -11.31 -6.87 -6.27
CA GLN A 74 -10.09 -7.41 -6.85
C GLN A 74 -9.27 -8.26 -5.87
N ALA A 75 -9.36 -7.96 -4.56
CA ALA A 75 -8.60 -8.63 -3.52
C ALA A 75 -9.46 -8.82 -2.23
N PRO A 76 -10.52 -9.66 -2.28
CA PRO A 76 -11.48 -9.78 -1.19
C PRO A 76 -10.89 -10.31 0.11
N GLN A 77 -10.00 -11.31 0.08
CA GLN A 77 -9.40 -11.86 1.30
C GLN A 77 -8.41 -10.86 1.93
N ALA A 78 -7.61 -10.18 1.11
CA ALA A 78 -6.71 -9.13 1.56
C ALA A 78 -7.49 -7.99 2.20
N TYR A 79 -8.59 -7.57 1.57
CA TYR A 79 -9.48 -6.54 2.08
C TYR A 79 -10.09 -6.95 3.43
N ASP A 80 -10.71 -8.13 3.52
CA ASP A 80 -11.35 -8.61 4.74
C ASP A 80 -10.36 -8.72 5.90
N ASN A 81 -9.18 -9.30 5.64
CA ASN A 81 -8.13 -9.41 6.63
C ASN A 81 -7.62 -8.05 7.08
N PHE A 82 -7.30 -7.16 6.15
CA PHE A 82 -6.79 -5.82 6.46
C PHE A 82 -7.81 -5.02 7.28
N VAL A 83 -9.06 -4.94 6.82
CA VAL A 83 -10.13 -4.19 7.51
C VAL A 83 -10.44 -4.79 8.87
N GLY A 84 -10.50 -6.12 8.98
CA GLY A 84 -10.74 -6.79 10.26
C GLY A 84 -9.62 -6.53 11.28
N LEU A 85 -8.36 -6.55 10.84
CA LEU A 85 -7.22 -6.21 11.69
C LEU A 85 -7.19 -4.73 12.08
N VAL A 86 -7.59 -3.83 11.17
CA VAL A 86 -7.78 -2.40 11.48
C VAL A 86 -8.85 -2.21 12.55
N GLN A 87 -10.00 -2.87 12.41
CA GLN A 87 -11.10 -2.82 13.38
C GLN A 87 -10.70 -3.39 14.75
N ALA A 88 -9.85 -4.41 14.77
CA ALA A 88 -9.27 -4.96 15.99
C ALA A 88 -8.18 -4.07 16.61
N GLY A 89 -7.77 -2.99 15.95
CA GLY A 89 -6.69 -2.10 16.40
C GLY A 89 -5.29 -2.70 16.27
N TYR A 90 -5.13 -3.78 15.53
CA TYR A 90 -3.86 -4.51 15.40
C TYR A 90 -2.72 -3.62 14.91
N TYR A 91 -2.97 -2.76 13.95
CA TYR A 91 -1.93 -1.91 13.35
C TYR A 91 -1.52 -0.72 14.23
N ASN A 92 -2.29 -0.40 15.29
CA ASN A 92 -2.00 0.74 16.14
C ASN A 92 -0.69 0.54 16.91
N GLY A 93 0.23 1.51 16.78
CA GLY A 93 1.52 1.50 17.44
C GLY A 93 2.56 0.55 16.83
N LEU A 94 2.27 -0.09 15.72
CA LEU A 94 3.28 -0.86 14.98
C LEU A 94 4.31 0.06 14.33
N ASN A 95 5.52 -0.45 14.19
CA ASN A 95 6.60 0.27 13.51
C ASN A 95 6.60 -0.03 12.01
N VAL A 96 7.14 0.94 11.24
CA VAL A 96 7.66 0.66 9.91
C VAL A 96 8.89 -0.25 10.09
N THR A 97 8.88 -1.39 9.44
CA THR A 97 9.89 -2.45 9.66
C THR A 97 10.98 -2.47 8.59
N ARG A 98 10.68 -1.93 7.42
CA ARG A 98 11.63 -1.83 6.30
C ARG A 98 11.37 -0.56 5.51
N VAL A 99 12.44 0.13 5.17
CA VAL A 99 12.44 1.24 4.21
C VAL A 99 13.59 1.00 3.25
N GLU A 100 13.26 0.79 1.98
CA GLU A 100 14.22 0.83 0.89
C GLU A 100 13.93 2.04 0.03
N GLN A 101 14.92 2.92 -0.05
CA GLN A 101 14.79 4.15 -0.81
C GLN A 101 14.49 3.84 -2.27
N ASP A 102 13.55 4.58 -2.85
CA ASP A 102 13.12 4.46 -4.24
C ASP A 102 12.57 3.05 -4.61
N PHE A 103 12.13 2.29 -3.60
CA PHE A 103 11.53 0.98 -3.78
C PHE A 103 10.26 0.77 -2.93
N VAL A 104 10.40 0.52 -1.61
CA VAL A 104 9.24 0.22 -0.74
C VAL A 104 9.39 0.76 0.67
N VAL A 105 8.22 0.99 1.31
CA VAL A 105 8.06 1.17 2.75
C VAL A 105 7.16 0.05 3.26
N GLU A 106 7.64 -0.78 4.20
CA GLU A 106 6.95 -1.96 4.70
C GLU A 106 6.60 -1.82 6.19
N ALA A 107 5.42 -2.29 6.55
CA ALA A 107 4.90 -2.34 7.92
C ALA A 107 3.93 -3.52 8.11
N GLY A 108 3.34 -3.63 9.32
CA GLY A 108 2.30 -4.61 9.61
C GLY A 108 2.80 -5.90 10.25
N GLN A 109 4.09 -5.97 10.59
CA GLN A 109 4.62 -7.05 11.43
C GLN A 109 4.32 -6.77 12.90
N GLY A 110 3.91 -7.82 13.63
CA GLY A 110 3.77 -7.77 15.07
C GLY A 110 5.11 -7.69 15.80
N ALA A 111 5.07 -7.57 17.12
CA ALA A 111 6.27 -7.49 17.96
C ALA A 111 7.17 -8.75 17.88
N ASP A 112 6.61 -9.87 17.46
CA ASP A 112 7.31 -11.14 17.22
C ASP A 112 7.99 -11.22 15.83
N GLY A 113 7.91 -10.15 15.04
CA GLY A 113 8.44 -10.07 13.67
C GLY A 113 7.60 -10.84 12.65
N LYS A 114 6.39 -11.28 13.02
CA LYS A 114 5.50 -12.04 12.14
C LYS A 114 4.24 -11.26 11.81
N GLY A 115 3.61 -11.65 10.71
CA GLY A 115 2.27 -11.22 10.38
C GLY A 115 1.21 -12.12 11.03
N THR A 116 -0.01 -11.59 11.15
CA THR A 116 -1.19 -12.33 11.63
C THR A 116 -2.38 -12.14 10.68
N THR A 117 -3.47 -12.86 10.94
CA THR A 117 -4.73 -12.69 10.22
C THR A 117 -5.91 -12.73 11.17
N ILE A 118 -7.07 -12.28 10.71
CA ILE A 118 -8.35 -12.44 11.44
C ILE A 118 -8.77 -13.90 11.58
N TRP A 119 -8.13 -14.80 10.84
CA TRP A 119 -8.38 -16.25 10.87
C TRP A 119 -7.39 -16.99 11.77
N ASN A 120 -7.15 -16.46 12.98
CA ASN A 120 -6.25 -17.04 13.98
C ASN A 120 -4.82 -17.29 13.46
N GLY A 121 -4.32 -16.41 12.61
CA GLY A 121 -2.98 -16.51 12.04
C GLY A 121 -2.86 -17.42 10.82
N SER A 122 -3.94 -18.07 10.37
CA SER A 122 -3.93 -18.80 9.10
C SER A 122 -3.71 -17.84 7.94
N ARG A 123 -2.68 -18.11 7.14
CA ARG A 123 -2.34 -17.29 5.98
C ARG A 123 -3.33 -17.52 4.83
N TYR A 124 -3.31 -16.64 3.86
CA TYR A 124 -4.14 -16.73 2.65
C TYR A 124 -3.28 -16.49 1.40
N PRO A 125 -3.64 -17.08 0.25
CA PRO A 125 -2.87 -16.92 -0.98
C PRO A 125 -2.89 -15.47 -1.44
N ALA A 126 -1.82 -15.02 -2.11
CA ALA A 126 -1.80 -13.71 -2.73
C ALA A 126 -2.90 -13.61 -3.80
N GLU A 127 -3.65 -12.52 -3.74
CA GLU A 127 -4.67 -12.20 -4.75
C GLU A 127 -4.07 -11.24 -5.77
N THR A 128 -3.94 -11.68 -6.99
CA THR A 128 -3.39 -10.92 -8.11
C THR A 128 -4.41 -10.80 -9.24
N THR A 129 -4.41 -9.67 -9.92
CA THR A 129 -5.33 -9.37 -11.01
C THR A 129 -4.62 -8.54 -12.07
N ASP A 130 -5.14 -8.58 -13.30
CA ASP A 130 -4.61 -7.79 -14.41
C ASP A 130 -5.02 -6.30 -14.36
N SER A 131 -5.83 -5.90 -13.39
CA SER A 131 -6.29 -4.52 -13.21
C SER A 131 -5.55 -3.75 -12.13
N LEU A 132 -4.77 -4.42 -11.26
CA LEU A 132 -3.99 -3.77 -10.20
C LEU A 132 -2.50 -4.04 -10.37
N HIS A 133 -1.72 -2.99 -10.32
CA HIS A 133 -0.28 -3.02 -10.58
C HIS A 133 0.51 -2.32 -9.47
N HIS A 134 1.82 -2.57 -9.45
CA HIS A 134 2.77 -1.96 -8.50
C HIS A 134 3.17 -0.54 -8.94
N TYR A 135 2.22 0.30 -9.25
CA TYR A 135 2.49 1.71 -9.50
C TYR A 135 3.00 2.41 -8.24
N SER A 136 3.71 3.51 -8.39
CA SER A 136 4.16 4.28 -7.24
C SER A 136 2.98 4.77 -6.41
N GLY A 137 3.03 4.49 -5.09
CA GLY A 137 1.92 4.73 -4.17
C GLY A 137 0.98 3.54 -3.98
N ALA A 138 1.13 2.45 -4.73
CA ALA A 138 0.31 1.26 -4.53
C ALA A 138 0.54 0.65 -3.14
N LEU A 139 -0.56 0.37 -2.43
CA LEU A 139 -0.58 -0.39 -1.18
C LEU A 139 -0.76 -1.86 -1.51
N CYS A 140 0.22 -2.69 -1.19
CA CYS A 140 0.25 -4.10 -1.53
C CYS A 140 0.44 -4.97 -0.29
N MET A 141 -0.18 -6.16 -0.27
CA MET A 141 0.08 -7.14 0.77
C MET A 141 1.42 -7.84 0.53
N GLY A 142 2.22 -7.98 1.59
CA GLY A 142 3.47 -8.72 1.55
C GLY A 142 3.22 -10.23 1.57
N THR A 143 3.97 -10.96 0.75
CA THR A 143 3.96 -12.43 0.72
C THR A 143 5.16 -13.01 1.45
N ASP A 144 5.01 -14.19 2.01
CA ASP A 144 6.12 -15.00 2.47
C ASP A 144 6.74 -15.83 1.32
N ALA A 145 7.70 -16.68 1.66
CA ALA A 145 8.39 -17.54 0.69
C ALA A 145 7.48 -18.57 0.00
N SER A 146 6.31 -18.87 0.58
CA SER A 146 5.30 -19.75 -0.03
C SER A 146 4.29 -19.01 -0.90
N GLY A 147 4.36 -17.67 -0.96
CA GLY A 147 3.43 -16.83 -1.71
C GLY A 147 2.15 -16.54 -0.94
N GLU A 148 2.14 -16.73 0.37
CA GLU A 148 0.98 -16.48 1.22
C GLU A 148 1.09 -15.15 1.96
N CYS A 149 -0.04 -14.48 2.11
CA CYS A 149 -0.20 -13.19 2.78
C CYS A 149 -0.65 -13.33 4.24
N ALA A 150 -0.39 -12.26 5.01
CA ALA A 150 -0.90 -12.08 6.36
C ALA A 150 -1.21 -10.58 6.60
N SER A 151 -0.72 -9.98 7.70
CA SER A 151 -0.90 -8.55 8.00
C SER A 151 0.15 -7.63 7.40
N VAL A 152 1.26 -8.18 6.91
CA VAL A 152 2.36 -7.38 6.36
C VAL A 152 1.92 -6.73 5.06
N PHE A 153 2.19 -5.44 4.94
CA PHE A 153 1.93 -4.68 3.73
C PHE A 153 3.13 -3.78 3.39
N TYR A 154 3.20 -3.36 2.15
CA TYR A 154 4.17 -2.35 1.72
C TYR A 154 3.50 -1.32 0.80
N VAL A 155 4.07 -0.12 0.82
CA VAL A 155 3.74 0.93 -0.13
C VAL A 155 4.90 1.04 -1.12
N VAL A 156 4.57 0.98 -2.41
CA VAL A 156 5.56 1.14 -3.48
C VAL A 156 6.02 2.59 -3.52
N GLN A 157 7.34 2.81 -3.52
CA GLN A 157 7.96 4.12 -3.55
C GLN A 157 9.04 4.14 -4.62
N THR A 158 8.67 4.39 -5.85
CA THR A 158 9.61 4.49 -6.97
C THR A 158 9.86 5.95 -7.36
N LEU A 159 10.95 6.19 -8.03
CA LEU A 159 11.22 7.46 -8.70
C LEU A 159 10.28 7.64 -9.93
N PRO A 160 10.14 8.85 -10.46
CA PRO A 160 9.49 9.07 -11.74
C PRO A 160 10.05 8.15 -12.84
N GLY A 161 9.21 7.81 -13.82
CA GLY A 161 9.42 6.71 -14.74
C GLY A 161 10.78 6.67 -15.46
N ASP A 162 11.32 7.81 -15.87
CA ASP A 162 12.63 7.93 -16.51
C ASP A 162 13.83 7.52 -15.63
N GLN A 163 13.62 7.46 -14.31
CA GLN A 163 14.66 7.09 -13.34
C GLN A 163 14.50 5.65 -12.82
N SER A 164 13.29 5.09 -12.84
CA SER A 164 13.00 3.74 -12.30
C SER A 164 12.66 2.71 -13.35
N VAL A 165 12.21 3.13 -14.54
CA VAL A 165 11.79 2.24 -15.62
C VAL A 165 12.71 2.42 -16.83
N THR A 166 13.69 1.56 -16.93
CA THR A 166 14.66 1.56 -18.05
C THR A 166 14.03 1.07 -19.34
N GLN A 167 14.60 1.43 -20.48
CA GLN A 167 14.16 0.91 -21.78
C GLN A 167 14.19 -0.62 -21.84
N GLU A 168 15.17 -1.26 -21.23
CA GLU A 168 15.24 -2.73 -21.14
C GLU A 168 14.03 -3.33 -20.41
N LEU A 169 13.58 -2.68 -19.31
CA LEU A 169 12.39 -3.10 -18.58
C LEU A 169 11.13 -2.90 -19.43
N VAL A 170 11.01 -1.78 -20.15
CA VAL A 170 9.91 -1.53 -21.10
C VAL A 170 9.82 -2.61 -22.16
N ASP A 171 10.98 -2.95 -22.78
CA ASP A 171 11.05 -4.00 -23.81
C ASP A 171 10.64 -5.37 -23.23
N LYS A 172 11.06 -5.66 -22.00
CA LYS A 172 10.66 -6.88 -21.29
C LYS A 172 9.16 -6.90 -20.98
N MET A 173 8.58 -5.80 -20.53
CA MET A 173 7.15 -5.70 -20.29
C MET A 173 6.35 -5.94 -21.58
N ASN A 174 6.75 -5.30 -22.69
CA ASN A 174 6.10 -5.47 -23.98
C ASN A 174 6.20 -6.94 -24.48
N THR A 175 7.37 -7.58 -24.33
CA THR A 175 7.52 -9.00 -24.71
C THR A 175 6.80 -9.96 -23.78
N SER A 176 6.54 -9.57 -22.54
CA SER A 176 5.76 -10.33 -21.56
C SER A 176 4.26 -10.13 -21.71
N GLY A 177 3.81 -9.34 -22.67
CA GLY A 177 2.39 -9.15 -22.99
C GLY A 177 1.65 -8.13 -22.10
N TYR A 178 2.37 -7.25 -21.43
CA TYR A 178 1.74 -6.14 -20.71
C TYR A 178 0.99 -5.24 -21.69
N ARG A 179 -0.18 -4.73 -21.27
CA ARG A 179 -0.96 -3.77 -22.06
C ARG A 179 -0.18 -2.47 -22.23
N ALA A 180 -0.31 -1.82 -23.37
CA ALA A 180 0.42 -0.60 -23.69
C ALA A 180 0.16 0.54 -22.68
N GLU A 181 -1.08 0.70 -22.22
CA GLU A 181 -1.46 1.68 -21.20
C GLU A 181 -0.81 1.40 -19.85
N VAL A 182 -0.63 0.14 -19.47
CA VAL A 182 0.08 -0.26 -18.25
C VAL A 182 1.56 0.13 -18.37
N VAL A 183 2.20 -0.19 -19.49
CA VAL A 183 3.60 0.19 -19.74
C VAL A 183 3.77 1.71 -19.68
N ALA A 184 2.87 2.46 -20.33
CA ALA A 184 2.89 3.92 -20.31
C ALA A 184 2.73 4.49 -18.89
N ALA A 185 1.85 3.91 -18.07
CA ALA A 185 1.64 4.35 -16.69
C ALA A 185 2.88 4.11 -15.80
N TYR A 186 3.65 3.05 -16.05
CA TYR A 186 4.94 2.83 -15.36
C TYR A 186 6.02 3.85 -15.75
N GLN A 187 5.93 4.42 -16.96
CA GLN A 187 6.91 5.37 -17.46
C GLN A 187 6.66 6.82 -17.01
N THR A 188 5.54 7.09 -16.32
CA THR A 188 5.18 8.41 -15.80
C THR A 188 5.52 8.56 -14.34
#